data_e0acd594bb7b2d165ed2f9aece9ae1d7
#
_entry.id   e0acd594bb7b2d165ed2f9aece9ae1d7
#
_cell.length_a   1.000
_cell.length_b   1.000
_cell.length_c   1.000
_cell.angle_alpha   90.00
_cell.angle_beta   90.00
_cell.angle_gamma   90.00
#
_symmetry.space_group_name_H-M   'P 1'
#
loop_
_entity.id
_entity.type
_entity.pdbx_description
1 polymer ?
#
loop_
_entity_poly.entity_id
_entity_poly.type
_entity_poly.pdbx_seq_one_letter_code
_entity_poly.pdbx_strand_id
1 'polypeptide(L)'
;MEQELPKIDITEDFVIGSNADIDLNILNLYTRYPCRLKAEIFILCMNGSIEASINLSEYTIKKNDFVTLSPGSIIQINKIEGDLKLYFMVFSSEFINGLNKNKSIIDLIYITKSHPVLSLPEEFASIYEEFFWLMMKVYYKKRSPYNPEILKCMLLSILYRLSDMYHEQPIRSETGSSRSEEICKTFGHLVIQHYTQERNITYYAKQMNITPTHLSNTVKHVTGKTVMDIISEVVIVDAKAQLKSTNIPIHEIAESLNFPNVSFFGKYFKRLTGMSPQQYRNSDK
;
A
#
# COMPACT_ATOMS: atom_id res chain seq x y z
N MET A 1 31.28 -3.77 10.22
CA MET A 1 30.57 -4.17 9.00
C MET A 1 29.19 -3.56 9.12
N GLU A 2 28.97 -2.42 8.46
CA GLU A 2 27.65 -1.77 8.40
C GLU A 2 26.76 -2.67 7.50
N GLN A 3 25.76 -3.30 8.11
CA GLN A 3 24.70 -3.93 7.32
C GLN A 3 23.87 -2.80 6.73
N GLU A 4 24.05 -2.53 5.45
CA GLU A 4 23.10 -1.73 4.67
C GLU A 4 21.74 -2.41 4.76
N LEU A 5 20.73 -1.66 5.22
CA LEU A 5 19.34 -2.10 5.14
C LEU A 5 18.97 -2.35 3.68
N PRO A 6 18.30 -3.45 3.36
CA PRO A 6 17.99 -3.79 1.98
C PRO A 6 17.15 -2.67 1.36
N LYS A 7 17.73 -2.01 0.37
CA LYS A 7 16.94 -1.17 -0.54
C LYS A 7 16.07 -2.12 -1.33
N ILE A 8 14.76 -2.02 -1.19
CA ILE A 8 13.84 -2.62 -2.14
C ILE A 8 13.86 -1.71 -3.38
N ASP A 9 14.99 -1.67 -4.06
CA ASP A 9 15.06 -1.19 -5.42
C ASP A 9 14.65 -2.36 -6.30
N ILE A 10 13.42 -2.31 -6.78
CA ILE A 10 12.99 -3.19 -7.85
C ILE A 10 13.76 -2.73 -9.09
N THR A 11 14.91 -3.35 -9.29
CA THR A 11 15.77 -3.09 -10.46
C THR A 11 15.16 -3.66 -11.74
N GLU A 12 14.14 -4.50 -11.61
CA GLU A 12 13.41 -5.12 -12.71
C GLU A 12 12.00 -4.56 -12.78
N ASP A 13 11.50 -4.36 -14.00
CA ASP A 13 10.14 -3.86 -14.22
C ASP A 13 9.05 -4.80 -13.74
N PHE A 14 9.37 -6.07 -13.55
CA PHE A 14 8.46 -7.12 -13.11
C PHE A 14 9.20 -8.18 -12.30
N VAL A 15 8.65 -8.56 -11.15
CA VAL A 15 9.11 -9.66 -10.29
C VAL A 15 7.91 -10.50 -9.89
N ILE A 16 8.03 -11.81 -9.91
CA ILE A 16 6.99 -12.75 -9.45
C ILE A 16 7.62 -13.86 -8.62
N GLY A 17 6.93 -14.29 -7.58
CA GLY A 17 7.43 -15.37 -6.72
C GLY A 17 6.39 -15.82 -5.69
N SER A 18 6.88 -16.60 -4.74
CA SER A 18 6.13 -17.09 -3.59
C SER A 18 6.77 -16.59 -2.27
N ASN A 19 6.14 -16.85 -1.14
CA ASN A 19 6.74 -16.53 0.16
C ASN A 19 8.11 -17.19 0.39
N ALA A 20 8.44 -18.28 -0.31
CA ALA A 20 9.76 -18.91 -0.25
C ALA A 20 10.87 -18.06 -0.91
N ASP A 21 10.49 -17.15 -1.81
CA ASP A 21 11.39 -16.25 -2.54
C ASP A 21 11.58 -14.91 -1.84
N ILE A 22 10.84 -14.65 -0.74
CA ILE A 22 10.93 -13.40 0.03
C ILE A 22 12.10 -13.51 1.01
N ASP A 23 13.03 -12.55 0.93
CA ASP A 23 14.08 -12.42 1.94
C ASP A 23 13.46 -12.13 3.31
N LEU A 24 13.83 -12.93 4.32
CA LEU A 24 13.37 -12.76 5.70
C LEU A 24 13.70 -11.36 6.26
N ASN A 25 14.78 -10.74 5.80
CA ASN A 25 15.13 -9.37 6.20
C ASN A 25 14.11 -8.36 5.69
N ILE A 26 13.60 -8.55 4.47
CA ILE A 26 12.55 -7.73 3.88
C ILE A 26 11.25 -7.91 4.67
N LEU A 27 10.86 -9.15 4.94
CA LEU A 27 9.66 -9.44 5.72
C LEU A 27 9.73 -8.82 7.12
N ASN A 28 10.88 -8.95 7.80
CA ASN A 28 11.14 -8.34 9.10
C ASN A 28 11.04 -6.80 9.07
N LEU A 29 11.40 -6.17 7.96
CA LEU A 29 11.26 -4.72 7.82
C LEU A 29 9.78 -4.31 7.85
N TYR A 30 8.93 -5.02 7.09
CA TYR A 30 7.49 -4.76 7.06
C TYR A 30 6.76 -5.09 8.37
N THR A 31 7.30 -6.02 9.18
CA THR A 31 6.74 -6.31 10.51
C THR A 31 7.15 -5.29 11.57
N ARG A 32 8.34 -4.72 11.46
CA ARG A 32 8.84 -3.76 12.44
C ARG A 32 8.37 -2.33 12.20
N TYR A 33 8.25 -1.95 10.93
CA TYR A 33 8.01 -0.55 10.54
C TYR A 33 6.98 -0.45 9.44
N PRO A 34 6.15 0.60 9.45
CA PRO A 34 5.35 0.93 8.28
C PRO A 34 6.28 1.28 7.11
N CYS A 35 5.99 0.70 5.95
CA CYS A 35 6.79 0.88 4.73
C CYS A 35 5.92 1.50 3.64
N ARG A 36 6.46 2.50 2.93
CA ARG A 36 5.81 3.10 1.77
C ARG A 36 6.21 2.36 0.51
N LEU A 37 5.23 1.88 -0.23
CA LEU A 37 5.45 1.14 -1.46
C LEU A 37 5.79 2.07 -2.63
N LYS A 38 6.74 1.65 -3.47
CA LYS A 38 7.13 2.35 -4.71
C LYS A 38 6.59 1.66 -5.97
N ALA A 39 6.06 0.46 -5.80
CA ALA A 39 5.58 -0.40 -6.88
C ALA A 39 4.14 -0.83 -6.64
N GLU A 40 3.51 -1.32 -7.69
CA GLU A 40 2.26 -2.07 -7.57
C GLU A 40 2.57 -3.49 -7.12
N ILE A 41 1.83 -4.01 -6.14
CA ILE A 41 2.01 -5.37 -5.63
C ILE A 41 0.67 -6.09 -5.63
N PHE A 42 0.63 -7.27 -6.23
CA PHE A 42 -0.47 -8.21 -6.12
C PHE A 42 -0.05 -9.39 -5.26
N ILE A 43 -0.91 -9.79 -4.34
CA ILE A 43 -0.67 -10.92 -3.45
C ILE A 43 -1.90 -11.82 -3.49
N LEU A 44 -1.69 -13.12 -3.64
CA LEU A 44 -2.70 -14.16 -3.47
C LEU A 44 -2.34 -14.99 -2.25
N CYS A 45 -3.18 -14.97 -1.23
CA CYS A 45 -3.00 -15.78 -0.03
C CYS A 45 -3.69 -17.14 -0.19
N MET A 46 -2.93 -18.23 -0.13
CA MET A 46 -3.44 -19.60 -0.30
C MET A 46 -3.55 -20.36 1.01
N ASN A 47 -2.80 -19.97 2.04
CA ASN A 47 -2.85 -20.56 3.37
C ASN A 47 -2.28 -19.60 4.42
N GLY A 48 -2.64 -19.80 5.70
CA GLY A 48 -2.27 -18.92 6.79
C GLY A 48 -3.07 -17.63 6.82
N SER A 49 -2.66 -16.68 7.66
CA SER A 49 -3.26 -15.35 7.73
C SER A 49 -2.23 -14.27 8.08
N ILE A 50 -2.51 -13.05 7.64
CA ILE A 50 -1.70 -11.86 7.88
C ILE A 50 -2.62 -10.77 8.42
N GLU A 51 -2.33 -10.26 9.61
CA GLU A 51 -2.91 -9.00 10.08
C GLU A 51 -2.00 -7.85 9.63
N ALA A 52 -2.54 -6.92 8.89
CA ALA A 52 -1.78 -5.80 8.33
C ALA A 52 -2.58 -4.50 8.38
N SER A 53 -1.86 -3.41 8.61
CA SER A 53 -2.37 -2.07 8.40
C SER A 53 -2.03 -1.62 6.98
N ILE A 54 -3.03 -1.29 6.17
CA ILE A 54 -2.88 -0.75 4.82
C ILE A 54 -3.52 0.63 4.83
N ASN A 55 -2.73 1.67 4.59
CA ASN A 55 -3.21 3.05 4.56
C ASN A 55 -4.02 3.43 5.82
N LEU A 56 -3.53 3.05 7.00
CA LEU A 56 -4.15 3.28 8.33
C LEU A 56 -5.43 2.46 8.60
N SER A 57 -5.85 1.61 7.69
CA SER A 57 -6.96 0.68 7.91
C SER A 57 -6.43 -0.72 8.21
N GLU A 58 -7.00 -1.38 9.21
CA GLU A 58 -6.61 -2.73 9.60
C GLU A 58 -7.32 -3.75 8.72
N TYR A 59 -6.55 -4.75 8.26
CA TYR A 59 -7.04 -5.87 7.45
C TYR A 59 -6.54 -7.18 8.01
N THR A 60 -7.39 -8.20 7.97
CA THR A 60 -7.00 -9.60 8.14
C THR A 60 -7.05 -10.28 6.79
N ILE A 61 -5.87 -10.51 6.21
CA ILE A 61 -5.69 -11.23 4.94
C ILE A 61 -5.63 -12.72 5.26
N LYS A 62 -6.46 -13.52 4.64
CA LYS A 62 -6.59 -14.96 4.89
C LYS A 62 -6.65 -15.77 3.60
N LYS A 63 -6.78 -17.09 3.71
CA LYS A 63 -6.90 -17.98 2.56
C LYS A 63 -7.93 -17.45 1.53
N ASN A 64 -7.54 -17.48 0.27
CA ASN A 64 -8.29 -17.03 -0.90
C ASN A 64 -8.45 -15.50 -1.03
N ASP A 65 -7.76 -14.72 -0.20
CA ASP A 65 -7.75 -13.27 -0.38
C ASP A 65 -6.72 -12.85 -1.45
N PHE A 66 -7.17 -12.00 -2.35
CA PHE A 66 -6.35 -11.30 -3.32
C PHE A 66 -6.15 -9.86 -2.87
N VAL A 67 -4.91 -9.44 -2.74
CA VAL A 67 -4.55 -8.10 -2.24
C VAL A 67 -3.91 -7.29 -3.34
N THR A 68 -4.38 -6.06 -3.53
CA THR A 68 -3.81 -5.10 -4.47
C THR A 68 -3.25 -3.90 -3.71
N LEU A 69 -1.95 -3.68 -3.79
CA LEU A 69 -1.27 -2.58 -3.13
C LEU A 69 -0.66 -1.65 -4.18
N SER A 70 -1.16 -0.44 -4.25
CA SER A 70 -0.72 0.56 -5.23
C SER A 70 0.51 1.37 -4.76
N PRO A 71 1.30 1.92 -5.69
CA PRO A 71 2.39 2.83 -5.35
C PRO A 71 1.92 3.98 -4.45
N GLY A 72 2.71 4.29 -3.44
CA GLY A 72 2.39 5.29 -2.42
C GLY A 72 1.61 4.74 -1.23
N SER A 73 1.05 3.53 -1.30
CA SER A 73 0.42 2.89 -0.14
C SER A 73 1.43 2.66 0.97
N ILE A 74 0.96 2.81 2.20
CA ILE A 74 1.75 2.54 3.40
C ILE A 74 1.24 1.24 4.02
N ILE A 75 2.11 0.27 4.15
CA ILE A 75 1.80 -1.05 4.72
C ILE A 75 2.66 -1.33 5.95
N GLN A 76 2.06 -1.94 6.95
CA GLN A 76 2.75 -2.58 8.07
C GLN A 76 2.11 -3.93 8.34
N ILE A 77 2.92 -4.97 8.48
CA ILE A 77 2.47 -6.29 8.90
C ILE A 77 2.50 -6.33 10.42
N ASN A 78 1.35 -6.55 11.06
CA ASN A 78 1.24 -6.60 12.51
C ASN A 78 1.46 -8.01 13.04
N LYS A 79 0.97 -9.04 12.30
CA LYS A 79 1.05 -10.44 12.71
C LYS A 79 0.96 -11.37 11.51
N ILE A 80 1.64 -12.50 11.62
CA ILE A 80 1.54 -13.63 10.67
C ILE A 80 1.18 -14.86 11.47
N GLU A 81 0.17 -15.62 11.05
CA GLU A 81 -0.30 -16.82 11.72
C GLU A 81 -0.43 -18.01 10.75
N GLY A 82 -0.13 -19.19 11.28
CA GLY A 82 -0.22 -20.44 10.54
C GLY A 82 0.94 -20.64 9.56
N ASP A 83 0.83 -21.70 8.76
CA ASP A 83 1.77 -22.00 7.66
C ASP A 83 1.43 -21.12 6.46
N LEU A 84 2.09 -19.96 6.36
CA LEU A 84 1.82 -18.97 5.33
C LEU A 84 2.22 -19.48 3.96
N LYS A 85 1.26 -19.52 3.04
CA LYS A 85 1.47 -19.76 1.62
C LYS A 85 0.88 -18.63 0.82
N LEU A 86 1.71 -17.85 0.16
CA LEU A 86 1.29 -16.76 -0.72
C LEU A 86 2.10 -16.72 -2.00
N TYR A 87 1.50 -16.14 -3.02
CA TYR A 87 2.15 -15.75 -4.27
C TYR A 87 2.09 -14.24 -4.39
N PHE A 88 3.12 -13.65 -4.99
CA PHE A 88 3.15 -12.22 -5.22
C PHE A 88 3.66 -11.87 -6.61
N MET A 89 3.21 -10.74 -7.12
CA MET A 89 3.73 -10.04 -8.28
C MET A 89 4.01 -8.60 -7.91
N VAL A 90 5.17 -8.11 -8.31
CA VAL A 90 5.59 -6.72 -8.10
C VAL A 90 5.96 -6.14 -9.45
N PHE A 91 5.45 -4.97 -9.78
CA PHE A 91 5.75 -4.33 -11.05
C PHE A 91 5.90 -2.81 -10.92
N SER A 92 6.77 -2.27 -11.77
CA SER A 92 7.01 -0.84 -11.82
C SER A 92 5.80 -0.07 -12.35
N SER A 93 5.70 1.22 -12.04
CA SER A 93 4.69 2.09 -12.64
C SER A 93 4.82 2.17 -14.16
N GLU A 94 6.04 2.03 -14.70
CA GLU A 94 6.29 2.03 -16.14
C GLU A 94 5.72 0.78 -16.82
N PHE A 95 5.88 -0.38 -16.19
CA PHE A 95 5.30 -1.63 -16.68
C PHE A 95 3.77 -1.53 -16.78
N ILE A 96 3.11 -1.01 -15.74
CA ILE A 96 1.65 -0.79 -15.73
C ILE A 96 1.21 0.28 -16.73
N ASN A 97 2.00 1.35 -16.88
CA ASN A 97 1.67 2.41 -17.84
C ASN A 97 1.78 1.93 -19.30
N GLY A 98 2.63 0.92 -19.54
CA GLY A 98 2.71 0.25 -20.85
C GLY A 98 1.52 -0.68 -21.15
N LEU A 99 0.60 -0.93 -20.21
CA LEU A 99 -0.60 -1.71 -20.46
C LEU A 99 -1.64 -0.86 -21.21
N ASN A 100 -2.33 -1.47 -22.16
CA ASN A 100 -3.43 -0.83 -22.88
C ASN A 100 -4.65 -0.76 -21.96
N LYS A 101 -4.81 0.35 -21.24
CA LYS A 101 -5.84 0.55 -20.21
C LYS A 101 -7.15 0.99 -20.84
N ASN A 102 -8.15 0.15 -20.77
CA ASN A 102 -9.53 0.55 -21.03
C ASN A 102 -10.21 1.06 -19.74
N LYS A 103 -11.48 1.47 -19.86
CA LYS A 103 -12.27 2.00 -18.75
C LYS A 103 -12.33 1.02 -17.56
N SER A 104 -12.53 -0.28 -17.80
CA SER A 104 -12.64 -1.30 -16.75
C SER A 104 -11.38 -1.39 -15.90
N ILE A 105 -10.19 -1.32 -16.52
CA ILE A 105 -8.92 -1.33 -15.79
C ILE A 105 -8.72 -0.05 -14.98
N ILE A 106 -9.15 1.10 -15.54
CA ILE A 106 -9.08 2.37 -14.83
C ILE A 106 -10.00 2.34 -13.59
N ASP A 107 -11.23 1.87 -13.75
CA ASP A 107 -12.20 1.73 -12.66
C ASP A 107 -11.67 0.76 -11.58
N LEU A 108 -11.05 -0.36 -11.99
CA LEU A 108 -10.41 -1.31 -11.08
C LEU A 108 -9.32 -0.64 -10.22
N ILE A 109 -8.44 0.18 -10.83
CA ILE A 109 -7.39 0.91 -10.10
C ILE A 109 -7.99 1.83 -9.01
N TYR A 110 -9.13 2.46 -9.29
CA TYR A 110 -9.81 3.29 -8.27
C TYR A 110 -10.45 2.45 -7.17
N ILE A 111 -11.10 1.34 -7.52
CA ILE A 111 -11.77 0.46 -6.56
C ILE A 111 -10.76 -0.19 -5.62
N THR A 112 -9.65 -0.71 -6.14
CA THR A 112 -8.61 -1.39 -5.34
C THR A 112 -7.90 -0.46 -4.37
N LYS A 113 -7.82 0.84 -4.66
CA LYS A 113 -7.29 1.83 -3.70
C LYS A 113 -8.17 1.93 -2.45
N SER A 114 -9.49 1.78 -2.60
CA SER A 114 -10.46 1.84 -1.51
C SER A 114 -10.66 0.51 -0.82
N HIS A 115 -10.57 -0.57 -1.57
CA HIS A 115 -10.81 -1.94 -1.14
C HIS A 115 -9.65 -2.82 -1.61
N PRO A 116 -8.48 -2.73 -0.93
CA PRO A 116 -7.26 -3.41 -1.39
C PRO A 116 -7.33 -4.93 -1.23
N VAL A 117 -8.24 -5.45 -0.42
CA VAL A 117 -8.42 -6.89 -0.16
C VAL A 117 -9.74 -7.37 -0.74
N LEU A 118 -9.68 -8.35 -1.61
CA LEU A 118 -10.82 -9.02 -2.24
C LEU A 118 -10.79 -10.50 -1.88
N SER A 119 -11.83 -11.00 -1.19
CA SER A 119 -11.97 -12.43 -0.91
C SER A 119 -12.52 -13.13 -2.16
N LEU A 120 -11.74 -14.05 -2.71
CA LEU A 120 -12.12 -14.82 -3.89
C LEU A 120 -12.90 -16.08 -3.49
N PRO A 121 -13.91 -16.50 -4.28
CA PRO A 121 -14.42 -17.87 -4.21
C PRO A 121 -13.29 -18.88 -4.44
N GLU A 122 -13.36 -20.05 -3.80
CA GLU A 122 -12.27 -21.04 -3.82
C GLU A 122 -11.91 -21.51 -5.25
N GLU A 123 -12.91 -21.65 -6.11
CA GLU A 123 -12.71 -21.99 -7.52
C GLU A 123 -11.85 -20.96 -8.24
N PHE A 124 -12.11 -19.67 -8.03
CA PHE A 124 -11.34 -18.60 -8.65
C PHE A 124 -9.94 -18.46 -8.03
N ALA A 125 -9.80 -18.63 -6.71
CA ALA A 125 -8.50 -18.62 -6.07
C ALA A 125 -7.58 -19.72 -6.65
N SER A 126 -8.11 -20.91 -6.92
CA SER A 126 -7.38 -22.00 -7.59
C SER A 126 -6.95 -21.62 -9.00
N ILE A 127 -7.84 -21.00 -9.80
CA ILE A 127 -7.49 -20.54 -11.15
C ILE A 127 -6.38 -19.48 -11.09
N TYR A 128 -6.45 -18.54 -10.14
CA TYR A 128 -5.39 -17.54 -9.99
C TYR A 128 -4.07 -18.16 -9.52
N GLU A 129 -4.09 -19.18 -8.66
CA GLU A 129 -2.90 -19.93 -8.29
C GLU A 129 -2.23 -20.56 -9.53
N GLU A 130 -3.01 -21.20 -10.41
CA GLU A 130 -2.50 -21.75 -11.67
C GLU A 130 -1.91 -20.69 -12.57
N PHE A 131 -2.53 -19.50 -12.65
CA PHE A 131 -2.01 -18.35 -13.38
C PHE A 131 -0.67 -17.87 -12.82
N PHE A 132 -0.53 -17.74 -11.52
CA PHE A 132 0.75 -17.38 -10.88
C PHE A 132 1.83 -18.43 -11.23
N TRP A 133 1.50 -19.71 -11.15
CA TRP A 133 2.40 -20.79 -11.52
C TRP A 133 2.83 -20.72 -13.00
N LEU A 134 1.89 -20.45 -13.90
CA LEU A 134 2.18 -20.33 -15.33
C LEU A 134 3.08 -19.11 -15.59
N MET A 135 2.78 -17.97 -14.98
CA MET A 135 3.59 -16.76 -15.10
C MET A 135 4.99 -16.96 -14.54
N MET A 136 5.16 -17.63 -13.41
CA MET A 136 6.47 -17.99 -12.87
C MET A 136 7.25 -18.90 -13.82
N LYS A 137 6.61 -19.89 -14.43
CA LYS A 137 7.25 -20.75 -15.43
C LYS A 137 7.73 -19.96 -16.65
N VAL A 138 6.95 -18.98 -17.10
CA VAL A 138 7.34 -18.10 -18.22
C VAL A 138 8.50 -17.19 -17.81
N TYR A 139 8.44 -16.61 -16.62
CA TYR A 139 9.43 -15.68 -16.09
C TYR A 139 10.79 -16.37 -15.84
N TYR A 140 10.80 -17.52 -15.17
CA TYR A 140 12.04 -18.25 -14.81
C TYR A 140 12.61 -19.14 -15.91
N LYS A 141 12.07 -19.12 -17.12
CA LYS A 141 12.54 -19.99 -18.21
C LYS A 141 13.95 -19.61 -18.65
N LYS A 142 14.95 -20.40 -18.24
CA LYS A 142 16.39 -20.16 -18.42
C LYS A 142 16.89 -20.10 -19.88
N ARG A 143 16.13 -20.58 -20.89
CA ARG A 143 16.59 -20.71 -22.27
C ARG A 143 16.27 -19.58 -23.25
N SER A 144 15.46 -18.62 -22.82
CA SER A 144 15.13 -17.43 -23.62
C SER A 144 14.75 -16.31 -22.65
N PRO A 145 15.20 -15.05 -22.85
CA PRO A 145 14.68 -13.94 -22.10
C PRO A 145 13.15 -13.93 -22.23
N TYR A 146 12.45 -13.72 -21.14
CA TYR A 146 10.99 -13.61 -21.16
C TYR A 146 10.60 -12.45 -22.07
N ASN A 147 9.54 -12.64 -22.85
CA ASN A 147 8.98 -11.54 -23.61
C ASN A 147 8.04 -10.75 -22.67
N PRO A 148 8.35 -9.48 -22.34
CA PRO A 148 7.52 -8.69 -21.44
C PRO A 148 6.08 -8.53 -21.93
N GLU A 149 5.85 -8.55 -23.26
CA GLU A 149 4.50 -8.46 -23.82
C GLU A 149 3.63 -9.68 -23.48
N ILE A 150 4.22 -10.87 -23.36
CA ILE A 150 3.49 -12.07 -22.91
C ILE A 150 3.03 -11.89 -21.47
N LEU A 151 3.92 -11.43 -20.56
CA LEU A 151 3.57 -11.18 -19.18
C LEU A 151 2.51 -10.07 -19.04
N LYS A 152 2.59 -9.02 -19.87
CA LYS A 152 1.56 -7.97 -19.91
C LYS A 152 0.19 -8.53 -20.32
N CYS A 153 0.12 -9.37 -21.34
CA CYS A 153 -1.12 -10.00 -21.77
C CYS A 153 -1.71 -10.90 -20.67
N MET A 154 -0.85 -11.69 -20.01
CA MET A 154 -1.28 -12.52 -18.88
C MET A 154 -1.79 -11.67 -17.72
N LEU A 155 -1.08 -10.60 -17.36
CA LEU A 155 -1.51 -9.68 -16.32
C LEU A 155 -2.85 -9.01 -16.67
N LEU A 156 -3.03 -8.57 -17.92
CA LEU A 156 -4.31 -8.00 -18.37
C LEU A 156 -5.47 -8.98 -18.19
N SER A 157 -5.27 -10.27 -18.45
CA SER A 157 -6.31 -11.29 -18.24
C SER A 157 -6.75 -11.35 -16.77
N ILE A 158 -5.79 -11.31 -15.83
CA ILE A 158 -6.07 -11.25 -14.39
C ILE A 158 -6.84 -9.97 -14.05
N LEU A 159 -6.38 -8.81 -14.55
CA LEU A 159 -7.00 -7.51 -14.25
C LEU A 159 -8.43 -7.42 -14.76
N TYR A 160 -8.72 -7.91 -15.97
CA TYR A 160 -10.09 -7.94 -16.49
C TYR A 160 -11.00 -8.79 -15.60
N ARG A 161 -10.56 -9.98 -15.24
CA ARG A 161 -11.38 -10.84 -14.37
C ARG A 161 -11.57 -10.27 -12.97
N LEU A 162 -10.53 -9.64 -12.39
CA LEU A 162 -10.67 -8.91 -11.12
C LEU A 162 -11.69 -7.77 -11.24
N SER A 163 -11.65 -7.01 -12.34
CA SER A 163 -12.64 -5.96 -12.59
C SER A 163 -14.06 -6.49 -12.60
N ASP A 164 -14.31 -7.60 -13.30
CA ASP A 164 -15.62 -8.25 -13.31
C ASP A 164 -16.04 -8.66 -11.91
N MET A 165 -15.14 -9.27 -11.13
CA MET A 165 -15.42 -9.74 -9.78
C MET A 165 -15.74 -8.60 -8.81
N TYR A 166 -15.06 -7.45 -8.93
CA TYR A 166 -15.41 -6.25 -8.16
C TYR A 166 -16.77 -5.68 -8.54
N HIS A 167 -17.21 -5.88 -9.79
CA HIS A 167 -18.54 -5.46 -10.23
C HIS A 167 -19.64 -6.48 -9.89
N GLU A 168 -19.33 -7.79 -9.93
CA GLU A 168 -20.24 -8.89 -9.62
C GLU A 168 -20.49 -9.05 -8.11
N GLN A 169 -19.44 -8.90 -7.31
CA GLN A 169 -19.66 -8.73 -5.89
C GLN A 169 -20.25 -7.33 -5.72
N PRO A 170 -21.50 -7.22 -5.20
CA PRO A 170 -21.85 -5.94 -4.62
C PRO A 170 -20.66 -5.70 -3.66
N ILE A 171 -19.83 -4.68 -3.99
CA ILE A 171 -18.89 -4.17 -2.99
C ILE A 171 -19.79 -4.17 -1.77
N ARG A 172 -19.53 -5.09 -0.83
CA ARG A 172 -20.17 -4.98 0.46
C ARG A 172 -19.70 -3.62 0.98
N SER A 173 -20.33 -2.57 0.44
CA SER A 173 -20.69 -1.48 1.31
C SER A 173 -21.28 -2.28 2.44
N GLU A 174 -20.49 -2.49 3.50
CA GLU A 174 -21.03 -3.02 4.74
C GLU A 174 -22.38 -2.36 4.80
N THR A 175 -23.43 -3.20 4.61
CA THR A 175 -24.78 -2.71 4.43
C THR A 175 -25.05 -1.93 5.68
N GLY A 176 -24.90 -0.61 5.63
CA GLY A 176 -24.84 0.28 6.78
C GLY A 176 -23.66 1.24 6.89
N SER A 177 -22.70 1.27 5.96
CA SER A 177 -21.70 2.34 5.97
C SER A 177 -22.43 3.67 5.89
N SER A 178 -22.45 4.39 7.00
CA SER A 178 -23.12 5.68 7.06
C SER A 178 -22.42 6.65 6.09
N ARG A 179 -23.13 7.63 5.56
CA ARG A 179 -22.52 8.68 4.73
C ARG A 179 -21.31 9.32 5.41
N SER A 180 -21.30 9.32 6.73
CA SER A 180 -20.19 9.82 7.55
C SER A 180 -18.95 8.94 7.42
N GLU A 181 -19.09 7.60 7.36
CA GLU A 181 -17.97 6.67 7.16
C GLU A 181 -17.41 6.75 5.75
N GLU A 182 -18.27 6.94 4.74
CA GLU A 182 -17.83 7.17 3.35
C GLU A 182 -17.02 8.45 3.22
N ILE A 183 -17.44 9.52 3.89
CA ILE A 183 -16.69 10.79 3.97
C ILE A 183 -15.31 10.52 4.60
N CYS A 184 -15.25 9.78 5.71
CA CYS A 184 -13.99 9.46 6.37
C CYS A 184 -13.06 8.61 5.50
N LYS A 185 -13.57 7.59 4.81
CA LYS A 185 -12.80 6.78 3.86
C LYS A 185 -12.24 7.64 2.72
N THR A 186 -13.09 8.44 2.09
CA THR A 186 -12.68 9.35 1.00
C THR A 186 -11.62 10.35 1.49
N PHE A 187 -11.81 10.94 2.67
CA PHE A 187 -10.83 11.82 3.28
C PHE A 187 -9.49 11.12 3.52
N GLY A 188 -9.49 9.91 4.09
CA GLY A 188 -8.28 9.12 4.30
C GLY A 188 -7.50 8.87 3.00
N HIS A 189 -8.19 8.52 1.91
CA HIS A 189 -7.57 8.35 0.59
C HIS A 189 -6.94 9.65 0.06
N LEU A 190 -7.65 10.77 0.16
CA LEU A 190 -7.13 12.08 -0.25
C LEU A 190 -5.90 12.48 0.57
N VAL A 191 -5.91 12.20 1.89
CA VAL A 191 -4.75 12.46 2.74
C VAL A 191 -3.54 11.68 2.24
N ILE A 192 -3.66 10.38 1.99
CA ILE A 192 -2.56 9.55 1.50
C ILE A 192 -2.02 10.03 0.16
N GLN A 193 -2.86 10.55 -0.70
CA GLN A 193 -2.44 11.09 -2.00
C GLN A 193 -1.71 12.44 -1.90
N HIS A 194 -2.08 13.28 -0.93
CA HIS A 194 -1.68 14.70 -0.93
C HIS A 194 -0.94 15.18 0.33
N TYR A 195 -0.77 14.37 1.40
CA TYR A 195 -0.19 14.80 2.67
C TYR A 195 1.23 15.37 2.55
N THR A 196 1.98 14.98 1.52
CA THR A 196 3.32 15.55 1.29
C THR A 196 3.26 17.00 0.82
N GLN A 197 2.17 17.42 0.15
CA GLN A 197 2.02 18.75 -0.41
C GLN A 197 1.03 19.60 0.37
N GLU A 198 -0.07 18.97 0.83
CA GLU A 198 -1.21 19.65 1.41
C GLU A 198 -1.52 19.15 2.82
N ARG A 199 -1.61 20.09 3.75
CA ARG A 199 -1.95 19.81 5.16
C ARG A 199 -3.12 20.61 5.68
N ASN A 200 -3.74 21.42 4.80
CA ASN A 200 -4.85 22.29 5.19
C ASN A 200 -6.18 21.57 4.96
N ILE A 201 -7.03 21.54 5.99
CA ILE A 201 -8.39 20.96 5.92
C ILE A 201 -9.22 21.54 4.78
N THR A 202 -9.03 22.83 4.46
CA THR A 202 -9.76 23.53 3.40
C THR A 202 -9.52 22.90 2.03
N TYR A 203 -8.30 22.42 1.78
CA TYR A 203 -7.97 21.71 0.54
C TYR A 203 -8.80 20.44 0.41
N TYR A 204 -8.78 19.59 1.44
CA TYR A 204 -9.49 18.31 1.44
C TYR A 204 -11.00 18.49 1.33
N ALA A 205 -11.55 19.43 2.10
CA ALA A 205 -12.98 19.75 2.07
C ALA A 205 -13.43 20.21 0.66
N LYS A 206 -12.60 21.02 -0.01
CA LYS A 206 -12.84 21.47 -1.39
C LYS A 206 -12.83 20.29 -2.37
N GLN A 207 -11.86 19.36 -2.26
CA GLN A 207 -11.80 18.17 -3.12
C GLN A 207 -13.03 17.27 -2.96
N MET A 208 -13.63 17.27 -1.76
CA MET A 208 -14.82 16.48 -1.45
C MET A 208 -16.14 17.23 -1.65
N ASN A 209 -16.11 18.48 -2.11
CA ASN A 209 -17.28 19.34 -2.28
C ASN A 209 -18.12 19.48 -0.99
N ILE A 210 -17.46 19.57 0.18
CA ILE A 210 -18.09 19.80 1.47
C ILE A 210 -17.41 20.97 2.21
N THR A 211 -18.04 21.46 3.28
CA THR A 211 -17.43 22.53 4.09
C THR A 211 -16.34 21.96 5.02
N PRO A 212 -15.29 22.74 5.35
CA PRO A 212 -14.29 22.33 6.33
C PRO A 212 -14.88 21.96 7.69
N THR A 213 -15.92 22.67 8.12
CA THR A 213 -16.64 22.38 9.38
C THR A 213 -17.33 21.03 9.31
N HIS A 214 -18.00 20.72 8.20
CA HIS A 214 -18.65 19.42 8.02
C HIS A 214 -17.63 18.27 8.02
N LEU A 215 -16.51 18.41 7.28
CA LEU A 215 -15.43 17.44 7.29
C LEU A 215 -14.87 17.24 8.70
N SER A 216 -14.55 18.32 9.41
CA SER A 216 -14.01 18.26 10.79
C SER A 216 -14.92 17.52 11.75
N ASN A 217 -16.22 17.86 11.74
CA ASN A 217 -17.21 17.24 12.63
C ASN A 217 -17.42 15.76 12.29
N THR A 218 -17.52 15.42 11.00
CA THR A 218 -17.71 14.06 10.54
C THR A 218 -16.53 13.18 10.91
N VAL A 219 -15.31 13.62 10.61
CA VAL A 219 -14.08 12.87 10.95
C VAL A 219 -13.97 12.68 12.46
N LYS A 220 -14.20 13.73 13.24
CA LYS A 220 -14.14 13.65 14.71
C LYS A 220 -15.19 12.70 15.28
N HIS A 221 -16.41 12.73 14.73
CA HIS A 221 -17.50 11.84 15.18
C HIS A 221 -17.21 10.37 14.89
N VAL A 222 -16.73 10.05 13.67
CA VAL A 222 -16.52 8.67 13.24
C VAL A 222 -15.24 8.07 13.81
N THR A 223 -14.12 8.84 13.81
CA THR A 223 -12.79 8.30 14.15
C THR A 223 -12.32 8.66 15.56
N GLY A 224 -13.00 9.57 16.23
CA GLY A 224 -12.54 10.15 17.50
C GLY A 224 -11.35 11.12 17.37
N LYS A 225 -10.70 11.17 16.19
CA LYS A 225 -9.51 11.98 15.91
C LYS A 225 -9.88 13.25 15.14
N THR A 226 -9.07 14.30 15.26
CA THR A 226 -9.23 15.48 14.39
C THR A 226 -8.65 15.20 12.99
N VAL A 227 -9.08 16.00 12.01
CA VAL A 227 -8.50 15.98 10.66
C VAL A 227 -6.98 16.17 10.70
N MET A 228 -6.51 17.08 11.55
CA MET A 228 -5.07 17.35 11.70
C MET A 228 -4.31 16.19 12.35
N ASP A 229 -4.94 15.45 13.26
CA ASP A 229 -4.33 14.25 13.85
C ASP A 229 -4.11 13.18 12.77
N ILE A 230 -5.11 12.92 11.92
CA ILE A 230 -5.01 11.94 10.85
C ILE A 230 -3.93 12.34 9.83
N ILE A 231 -3.90 13.60 9.39
CA ILE A 231 -2.85 14.07 8.46
C ILE A 231 -1.47 13.92 9.12
N SER A 232 -1.36 14.30 10.39
CA SER A 232 -0.10 14.21 11.14
C SER A 232 0.37 12.77 11.31
N GLU A 233 -0.54 11.85 11.52
CA GLU A 233 -0.28 10.42 11.65
C GLU A 233 0.34 9.86 10.35
N VAL A 234 -0.26 10.18 9.19
CA VAL A 234 0.28 9.78 7.88
C VAL A 234 1.68 10.34 7.65
N VAL A 235 1.88 11.64 7.91
CA VAL A 235 3.19 12.29 7.78
C VAL A 235 4.24 11.61 8.66
N ILE A 236 3.90 11.28 9.91
CA ILE A 236 4.83 10.64 10.85
C ILE A 236 5.11 9.19 10.46
N VAL A 237 4.10 8.47 9.98
CA VAL A 237 4.28 7.09 9.49
C VAL A 237 5.27 7.06 8.34
N ASP A 238 5.13 7.95 7.35
CA ASP A 238 6.08 8.05 6.24
C ASP A 238 7.48 8.51 6.71
N ALA A 239 7.53 9.51 7.61
CA ALA A 239 8.80 9.96 8.18
C ALA A 239 9.55 8.82 8.89
N LYS A 240 8.85 8.03 9.69
CA LYS A 240 9.40 6.84 10.36
C LYS A 240 9.91 5.81 9.35
N ALA A 241 9.12 5.54 8.31
CA ALA A 241 9.51 4.62 7.25
C ALA A 241 10.81 5.09 6.56
N GLN A 242 10.89 6.36 6.14
CA GLN A 242 12.09 6.89 5.50
C GLN A 242 13.32 6.89 6.42
N LEU A 243 13.14 7.24 7.70
CA LEU A 243 14.22 7.25 8.69
C LEU A 243 14.82 5.86 8.95
N LYS A 244 14.01 4.81 8.89
CA LYS A 244 14.41 3.42 9.19
C LYS A 244 14.81 2.61 7.94
N SER A 245 14.15 2.83 6.82
CA SER A 245 14.36 2.04 5.60
C SER A 245 15.40 2.66 4.65
N THR A 246 15.90 3.86 4.93
CA THR A 246 16.83 4.55 4.03
C THR A 246 17.96 5.23 4.79
N ASN A 247 19.10 5.45 4.08
CA ASN A 247 20.20 6.30 4.56
C ASN A 247 20.09 7.76 4.07
N ILE A 248 18.91 8.14 3.55
CA ILE A 248 18.67 9.53 3.07
C ILE A 248 18.93 10.51 4.22
N PRO A 249 19.68 11.59 3.99
CA PRO A 249 19.90 12.63 4.99
C PRO A 249 18.59 13.21 5.54
N ILE A 250 18.57 13.55 6.83
CA ILE A 250 17.34 14.03 7.50
C ILE A 250 16.78 15.30 6.84
N HIS A 251 17.64 16.15 6.27
CA HIS A 251 17.18 17.35 5.56
C HIS A 251 16.44 17.02 4.27
N GLU A 252 16.87 16.00 3.53
CA GLU A 252 16.17 15.52 2.32
C GLU A 252 14.82 14.86 2.67
N ILE A 253 14.76 14.14 3.81
CA ILE A 253 13.48 13.63 4.32
C ILE A 253 12.53 14.78 4.68
N ALA A 254 13.05 15.82 5.34
CA ALA A 254 12.26 17.00 5.65
C ALA A 254 11.72 17.69 4.38
N GLU A 255 12.55 17.79 3.34
CA GLU A 255 12.21 18.37 2.05
C GLU A 255 11.18 17.51 1.31
N SER A 256 11.37 16.18 1.24
CA SER A 256 10.43 15.24 0.59
C SER A 256 9.04 15.27 1.23
N LEU A 257 8.98 15.60 2.52
CA LEU A 257 7.74 15.77 3.29
C LEU A 257 7.28 17.24 3.31
N ASN A 258 7.84 18.12 2.48
CA ASN A 258 7.47 19.52 2.33
C ASN A 258 7.48 20.30 3.67
N PHE A 259 8.53 20.12 4.48
CA PHE A 259 8.79 20.97 5.62
C PHE A 259 9.64 22.18 5.23
N PRO A 260 9.39 23.38 5.78
CA PRO A 260 10.14 24.59 5.44
C PRO A 260 11.66 24.45 5.69
N ASN A 261 12.03 23.69 6.70
CA ASN A 261 13.41 23.34 7.01
C ASN A 261 13.48 22.16 7.99
N VAL A 262 14.69 21.61 8.17
CA VAL A 262 14.94 20.45 9.05
C VAL A 262 14.61 20.73 10.52
N SER A 263 14.72 21.98 10.98
CA SER A 263 14.40 22.35 12.38
C SER A 263 12.91 22.26 12.66
N PHE A 264 12.05 22.68 11.72
CA PHE A 264 10.61 22.51 11.82
C PHE A 264 10.22 21.05 11.79
N PHE A 265 10.81 20.27 10.89
CA PHE A 265 10.61 18.82 10.85
C PHE A 265 11.02 18.16 12.17
N GLY A 266 12.20 18.48 12.70
CA GLY A 266 12.69 17.93 13.95
C GLY A 266 11.77 18.20 15.14
N LYS A 267 11.27 19.43 15.28
CA LYS A 267 10.31 19.82 16.32
C LYS A 267 8.97 19.09 16.15
N TYR A 268 8.46 19.04 14.93
CA TYR A 268 7.22 18.36 14.59
C TYR A 268 7.30 16.87 14.90
N PHE A 269 8.35 16.21 14.42
CA PHE A 269 8.58 14.78 14.65
C PHE A 269 8.73 14.46 16.14
N LYS A 270 9.57 15.23 16.87
CA LYS A 270 9.77 15.03 18.31
C LYS A 270 8.48 15.23 19.12
N ARG A 271 7.67 16.21 18.77
CA ARG A 271 6.37 16.44 19.44
C ARG A 271 5.45 15.24 19.35
N LEU A 272 5.43 14.54 18.18
CA LEU A 272 4.49 13.45 17.91
C LEU A 272 5.05 12.07 18.25
N THR A 273 6.38 11.91 18.33
CA THR A 273 7.02 10.61 18.59
C THR A 273 7.77 10.53 19.91
N GLY A 274 7.99 11.67 20.59
CA GLY A 274 8.82 11.77 21.78
C GLY A 274 10.33 11.84 21.51
N MET A 275 10.79 11.48 20.32
CA MET A 275 12.21 11.39 19.93
C MET A 275 12.54 12.36 18.78
N SER A 276 13.80 12.82 18.70
CA SER A 276 14.25 13.51 17.49
C SER A 276 14.36 12.52 16.31
N PRO A 277 14.31 13.00 15.04
CA PRO A 277 14.51 12.13 13.88
C PRO A 277 15.81 11.32 13.94
N GLN A 278 16.91 11.95 14.41
CA GLN A 278 18.20 11.28 14.57
C GLN A 278 18.18 10.22 15.66
N GLN A 279 17.54 10.50 16.80
CA GLN A 279 17.37 9.51 17.87
C GLN A 279 16.51 8.33 17.39
N TYR A 280 15.43 8.62 16.66
CA TYR A 280 14.57 7.58 16.11
C TYR A 280 15.30 6.70 15.08
N ARG A 281 16.10 7.30 14.18
CA ARG A 281 16.95 6.55 13.24
C ARG A 281 17.88 5.58 13.94
N ASN A 282 18.41 5.95 15.10
CA ASN A 282 19.42 5.19 15.84
C ASN A 282 18.84 4.31 16.96
N SER A 283 17.52 4.32 17.19
CA SER A 283 16.90 3.70 18.39
C SER A 283 16.94 2.16 18.45
N ASP A 284 17.28 1.48 17.35
CA ASP A 284 17.30 0.00 17.28
C ASP A 284 18.69 -0.52 16.83
N LYS A 285 19.72 0.09 17.35
CA LYS A 285 21.07 -0.48 17.26
C LYS A 285 21.43 -1.25 18.51
#